data_5aae798817de96c058128cbb9e434386
#
_entry.id   5aae798817de96c058128cbb9e434386
#
_cell.length_a   1.000
_cell.length_b   1.000
_cell.length_c   1.000
_cell.angle_alpha   90.00
_cell.angle_beta   90.00
_cell.angle_gamma   90.00
#
_symmetry.space_group_name_H-M   'P 1'
#
loop_
_entity.id
_entity.type
_entity.pdbx_description
1 polymer ?
#
loop_
_entity_poly.entity_id
_entity_poly.type
_entity_poly.pdbx_seq_one_letter_code
_entity_poly.pdbx_strand_id
1 'polypeptide(L)'
;LSLGHPQRVEAGISGSGDIKIKGQTAFAALKCSGSGDLECRNLSAQQADVRISGSGDGKLAVTEKLDINLSGSAGFVCYGKPVIGTHKVSRSSSFRMVP
;
A
#
# COMPACT_ATOMS: atom_id res chain seq x y z
N LEU A 1 13.78 5.93 -1.05
CA LEU A 1 13.81 6.32 0.35
C LEU A 1 14.04 5.11 1.24
N SER A 2 14.98 5.22 2.16
CA SER A 2 15.33 4.16 3.08
C SER A 2 15.08 4.63 4.50
N LEU A 3 14.31 3.84 5.26
CA LEU A 3 13.94 4.17 6.63
C LEU A 3 14.45 3.08 7.58
N GLY A 4 14.82 3.47 8.80
CA GLY A 4 15.19 2.52 9.84
C GLY A 4 13.98 1.79 10.41
N HIS A 5 13.58 2.16 11.63
CA HIS A 5 12.43 1.53 12.28
C HIS A 5 11.44 2.59 12.77
N PRO A 6 10.85 3.39 11.87
CA PRO A 6 9.87 4.38 12.30
C PRO A 6 8.61 3.70 12.80
N GLN A 7 7.94 4.32 13.76
CA GLN A 7 6.66 3.80 14.24
C GLN A 7 5.56 4.00 13.22
N ARG A 8 5.67 5.04 12.40
CA ARG A 8 4.64 5.35 11.42
C ARG A 8 5.29 5.93 10.16
N VAL A 9 4.83 5.43 9.02
CA VAL A 9 5.24 5.95 7.72
C VAL A 9 3.98 6.44 7.01
N GLU A 10 4.01 7.68 6.54
CA GLU A 10 2.93 8.23 5.73
C GLU A 10 3.52 8.62 4.38
N ALA A 11 2.89 8.17 3.32
CA ALA A 11 3.30 8.49 1.97
C ALA A 11 2.09 8.80 1.12
N GLY A 12 2.22 9.77 0.23
CA GLY A 12 1.13 10.15 -0.66
C GLY A 12 1.65 10.55 -2.02
N ILE A 13 0.90 10.17 -3.05
CA ILE A 13 1.16 10.56 -4.43
C ILE A 13 -0.06 11.29 -4.94
N SER A 14 0.17 12.45 -5.54
CA SER A 14 -0.86 13.20 -6.23
C SER A 14 -0.38 13.44 -7.66
N GLY A 15 -1.15 12.99 -8.64
CA GLY A 15 -0.76 13.05 -10.04
C GLY A 15 -0.01 11.80 -10.46
N SER A 16 1.08 11.93 -11.20
CA SER A 16 1.85 10.80 -11.72
C SER A 16 3.28 10.83 -11.15
N GLY A 17 3.52 10.01 -10.17
CA GLY A 17 4.84 9.89 -9.55
C GLY A 17 5.01 8.51 -8.96
N ASP A 18 6.24 8.15 -8.62
CA ASP A 18 6.55 6.86 -8.05
C ASP A 18 7.12 7.04 -6.65
N ILE A 19 6.74 6.16 -5.73
CA ILE A 19 7.32 6.12 -4.39
C ILE A 19 7.93 4.75 -4.16
N LYS A 20 9.18 4.76 -3.70
CA LYS A 20 9.89 3.54 -3.30
C LYS A 20 10.32 3.70 -1.85
N ILE A 21 9.86 2.82 -1.00
CA ILE A 21 10.18 2.85 0.42
C ILE A 21 10.64 1.47 0.85
N LYS A 22 11.66 1.43 1.70
CA LYS A 22 12.14 0.18 2.28
C LYS A 22 12.51 0.41 3.74
N GLY A 23 12.44 -0.65 4.54
CA GLY A 23 12.69 -0.61 5.97
C GLY A 23 11.64 -1.36 6.73
N GLN A 24 11.37 -0.95 7.96
CA GLN A 24 10.35 -1.55 8.82
C GLN A 24 9.58 -0.46 9.53
N THR A 25 8.29 -0.68 9.72
CA THR A 25 7.46 0.25 10.46
C THR A 25 6.34 -0.51 11.17
N ALA A 26 5.83 0.07 12.24
CA ALA A 26 4.66 -0.48 12.92
C ALA A 26 3.37 -0.15 12.15
N PHE A 27 3.31 1.02 11.53
CA PHE A 27 2.12 1.45 10.79
C PHE A 27 2.53 2.17 9.52
N ALA A 28 1.89 1.82 8.41
CA ALA A 28 2.10 2.49 7.13
C ALA A 28 0.77 3.01 6.62
N ALA A 29 0.70 4.30 6.32
CA ALA A 29 -0.46 4.92 5.70
C ALA A 29 -0.06 5.38 4.30
N LEU A 30 -0.64 4.76 3.29
CA LEU A 30 -0.29 5.02 1.91
C LEU A 30 -1.51 5.54 1.15
N LYS A 31 -1.31 6.61 0.41
CA LYS A 31 -2.33 7.23 -0.39
C LYS A 31 -1.82 7.45 -1.80
N CYS A 32 -2.62 7.09 -2.79
CA CYS A 32 -2.28 7.38 -4.18
C CYS A 32 -3.51 7.97 -4.87
N SER A 33 -3.34 9.14 -5.45
CA SER A 33 -4.38 9.81 -6.21
C SER A 33 -3.80 10.13 -7.58
N GLY A 34 -4.41 9.61 -8.63
CA GLY A 34 -3.89 9.76 -9.99
C GLY A 34 -3.30 8.46 -10.50
N SER A 35 -2.18 8.52 -11.22
CA SER A 35 -1.59 7.35 -11.88
C SER A 35 -0.16 7.05 -11.44
N GLY A 36 0.12 7.23 -10.15
CA GLY A 36 1.44 6.92 -9.62
C GLY A 36 1.56 5.48 -9.13
N ASP A 37 2.79 5.05 -8.88
CA ASP A 37 3.08 3.72 -8.36
C ASP A 37 3.64 3.81 -6.95
N LEU A 38 3.20 2.88 -6.09
CA LEU A 38 3.73 2.72 -4.75
C LEU A 38 4.53 1.43 -4.69
N GLU A 39 5.84 1.53 -4.60
CA GLU A 39 6.70 0.37 -4.48
C GLU A 39 7.23 0.27 -3.05
N CYS A 40 6.49 -0.43 -2.21
CA CYS A 40 6.86 -0.64 -0.81
C CYS A 40 7.08 -2.12 -0.52
N ARG A 41 7.52 -2.86 -1.53
CA ARG A 41 7.73 -4.30 -1.41
C ARG A 41 8.78 -4.64 -0.36
N ASN A 42 9.78 -3.77 -0.23
CA ASN A 42 10.84 -3.97 0.75
C ASN A 42 10.57 -3.26 2.07
N LEU A 43 9.39 -2.68 2.24
CA LEU A 43 8.95 -2.11 3.50
C LEU A 43 8.06 -3.12 4.21
N SER A 44 8.46 -3.54 5.40
CA SER A 44 7.65 -4.42 6.24
C SER A 44 6.84 -3.59 7.21
N ALA A 45 5.53 -3.68 7.14
CA ALA A 45 4.64 -2.98 8.06
C ALA A 45 3.85 -4.00 8.87
N GLN A 46 3.66 -3.74 10.15
CA GLN A 46 2.78 -4.58 10.96
C GLN A 46 1.33 -4.28 10.61
N GLN A 47 0.99 -3.00 10.50
CA GLN A 47 -0.34 -2.58 10.09
C GLN A 47 -0.20 -1.59 8.94
N ALA A 48 -1.17 -1.62 8.04
CA ALA A 48 -1.16 -0.70 6.91
C ALA A 48 -2.57 -0.24 6.56
N ASP A 49 -2.67 1.01 6.14
CA ASP A 49 -3.89 1.59 5.60
C ASP A 49 -3.53 2.09 4.20
N VAL A 50 -4.13 1.49 3.18
CA VAL A 50 -3.82 1.80 1.79
C VAL A 50 -5.05 2.33 1.10
N ARG A 51 -4.93 3.50 0.50
CA ARG A 51 -6.00 4.10 -0.28
C ARG A 51 -5.46 4.49 -1.65
N ILE A 52 -6.02 3.91 -2.68
CA ILE A 52 -5.66 4.24 -4.05
C ILE A 52 -6.91 4.71 -4.78
N SER A 53 -6.81 5.88 -5.38
CA SER A 53 -7.86 6.48 -6.16
C SER A 53 -7.26 6.83 -7.52
N GLY A 54 -7.81 6.29 -8.59
CA GLY A 54 -7.29 6.50 -9.93
C GLY A 54 -6.77 5.20 -10.52
N SER A 55 -5.64 5.24 -11.23
CA SER A 55 -5.11 4.08 -11.95
C SER A 55 -3.67 3.73 -11.54
N GLY A 56 -3.34 3.92 -10.28
CA GLY A 56 -2.02 3.57 -9.78
C GLY A 56 -1.92 2.12 -9.32
N ASP A 57 -0.70 1.64 -9.18
CA ASP A 57 -0.42 0.32 -8.65
C ASP A 57 0.34 0.43 -7.33
N GLY A 58 0.14 -0.53 -6.43
CA GLY A 58 0.82 -0.53 -5.16
C GLY A 58 1.31 -1.91 -4.77
N LYS A 59 2.41 -1.96 -4.02
CA LYS A 59 2.96 -3.17 -3.45
C LYS A 59 3.42 -2.88 -2.03
N LEU A 60 3.10 -3.76 -1.10
CA LEU A 60 3.46 -3.56 0.29
C LEU A 60 3.53 -4.91 1.01
N ALA A 61 4.49 -5.05 1.90
CA ALA A 61 4.58 -6.22 2.77
C ALA A 61 3.94 -5.88 4.12
N VAL A 62 2.91 -6.61 4.50
CA VAL A 62 2.17 -6.39 5.75
C VAL A 62 2.09 -7.72 6.49
N THR A 63 2.32 -7.69 7.81
CA THR A 63 2.39 -8.91 8.59
C THR A 63 1.20 -9.12 9.52
N GLU A 64 0.55 -8.08 10.01
CA GLU A 64 -0.51 -8.22 10.99
C GLU A 64 -1.88 -7.82 10.46
N LYS A 65 -2.04 -6.56 10.03
CA LYS A 65 -3.36 -6.07 9.64
C LYS A 65 -3.24 -5.15 8.43
N LEU A 66 -4.16 -5.32 7.49
CA LEU A 66 -4.21 -4.49 6.29
C LEU A 66 -5.63 -3.96 6.10
N ASP A 67 -5.74 -2.65 5.96
CA ASP A 67 -6.96 -2.00 5.51
C ASP A 67 -6.71 -1.50 4.09
N ILE A 68 -7.54 -1.91 3.15
CA ILE A 68 -7.34 -1.56 1.75
C ILE A 68 -8.61 -0.94 1.16
N ASN A 69 -8.41 0.13 0.41
CA ASN A 69 -9.49 0.82 -0.27
C ASN A 69 -8.98 1.21 -1.66
N LEU A 70 -9.49 0.51 -2.67
CA LEU A 70 -9.12 0.76 -4.07
C LEU A 70 -10.33 1.28 -4.82
N SER A 71 -10.20 2.43 -5.44
CA SER A 71 -11.22 2.96 -6.32
C SER A 71 -10.59 3.34 -7.65
N GLY A 72 -11.37 3.24 -8.72
CA GLY A 72 -10.85 3.44 -10.07
C GLY A 72 -10.33 2.14 -10.65
N SER A 73 -9.19 2.18 -11.33
CA SER A 73 -8.58 1.02 -12.00
C SER A 73 -7.25 0.64 -11.37
N ALA A 74 -7.19 0.67 -10.05
CA ALA A 74 -5.94 0.43 -9.34
C ALA A 74 -5.65 -1.06 -9.19
N GLY A 75 -4.37 -1.39 -9.03
CA GLY A 75 -3.93 -2.74 -8.69
C GLY A 75 -3.10 -2.69 -7.40
N PHE A 76 -3.24 -3.68 -6.55
CA PHE A 76 -2.48 -3.75 -5.34
C PHE A 76 -2.04 -5.18 -5.05
N VAL A 77 -0.78 -5.35 -4.69
CA VAL A 77 -0.23 -6.63 -4.29
C VAL A 77 0.26 -6.52 -2.86
N CYS A 78 -0.23 -7.40 -2.01
CA CYS A 78 0.20 -7.50 -0.62
C CYS A 78 1.06 -8.73 -0.44
N TYR A 79 2.24 -8.55 0.13
CA TYR A 79 3.15 -9.65 0.44
C TYR A 79 3.00 -9.99 1.92
N GLY A 80 2.73 -11.25 2.20
CA GLY A 80 2.51 -11.74 3.55
C GLY A 80 1.09 -12.20 3.76
N LYS A 81 0.73 -12.46 5.00
CA LYS A 81 -0.60 -12.98 5.35
C LYS A 81 -1.24 -12.12 6.45
N PRO A 82 -1.53 -10.85 6.20
CA PRO A 82 -2.18 -10.02 7.20
C PRO A 82 -3.66 -10.36 7.32
N VAL A 83 -4.23 -9.99 8.46
CA VAL A 83 -5.67 -9.98 8.61
C VAL A 83 -6.21 -8.75 7.88
N ILE A 84 -7.22 -8.94 7.04
CA ILE A 84 -7.84 -7.84 6.30
C ILE A 84 -8.92 -7.23 7.19
N GLY A 85 -8.68 -5.99 7.63
CA GLY A 85 -9.66 -5.27 8.43
C GLY A 85 -10.74 -4.63 7.57
N THR A 86 -10.32 -3.86 6.56
CA THR A 86 -11.24 -3.24 5.62
C THR A 86 -10.84 -3.66 4.22
N HIS A 87 -11.81 -4.12 3.43
CA HIS A 87 -11.56 -4.54 2.07
C HIS A 87 -12.59 -3.88 1.15
N LYS A 88 -12.18 -2.79 0.52
CA LYS A 88 -13.01 -2.07 -0.43
C LYS A 88 -12.26 -1.99 -1.75
N VAL A 89 -12.67 -2.81 -2.70
CA VAL A 89 -12.03 -2.88 -4.00
C VAL A 89 -13.10 -2.69 -5.06
N SER A 90 -12.93 -1.70 -5.91
CA SER A 90 -13.88 -1.46 -6.98
C SER A 90 -13.79 -2.55 -8.05
N ARG A 91 -14.77 -2.60 -8.95
CA ARG A 91 -14.82 -3.63 -9.98
C ARG A 91 -13.67 -3.57 -10.95
N SER A 92 -13.13 -2.38 -11.18
CA SER A 92 -12.02 -2.19 -12.10
C SER A 92 -10.66 -2.30 -11.42
N SER A 93 -10.66 -2.52 -10.12
CA SER A 93 -9.42 -2.68 -9.36
C SER A 93 -9.16 -4.15 -9.10
N SER A 94 -7.90 -4.48 -8.83
CA SER A 94 -7.53 -5.82 -8.46
C SER A 94 -6.67 -5.81 -7.20
N PHE A 95 -6.93 -6.78 -6.33
CA PHE A 95 -6.18 -6.95 -5.10
C PHE A 95 -5.70 -8.38 -5.03
N ARG A 96 -4.42 -8.55 -4.72
CA ARG A 96 -3.79 -9.85 -4.71
C ARG A 96 -2.90 -9.98 -3.47
N MET A 97 -2.95 -11.14 -2.84
CA MET A 97 -2.07 -11.47 -1.72
C MET A 97 -1.10 -12.56 -2.15
N VAL A 98 0.17 -12.35 -1.86
CA VAL A 98 1.24 -13.30 -2.15
C VAL A 98 1.89 -13.67 -0.82
N PRO A 99 1.81 -14.94 -0.40
CA PRO A 99 2.44 -15.38 0.85
C PRO A 99 3.97 -15.39 0.81
#